data_8ffd2fb6a8893922374b22143b18f8f3
#
_entry.id   8ffd2fb6a8893922374b22143b18f8f3
#
_cell.length_a   1.000
_cell.length_b   1.000
_cell.length_c   1.000
_cell.angle_alpha   90.00
_cell.angle_beta   90.00
_cell.angle_gamma   90.00
#
_symmetry.space_group_name_H-M   'P 1'
#
loop_
_entity.id
_entity.type
_entity.pdbx_description
1 polymer ?
#
loop_
_entity_poly.entity_id
_entity_poly.type
_entity_poly.pdbx_seq_one_letter_code
_entity_poly.pdbx_strand_id
1 'polypeptide(L)'
;RFQGGPLMHVIAAKAVCFKEALDPSFKVYQQGIIDNAQALAKGLMSRGLKLVSGGTDNHLMLLDLTPFNLTGKEIEALMDEAHLTANKNTIPNDPQKPNVTSGIRLGTPAVTNFGAQHGRPGCRHGIADAAGYL
;
A
#
# COMPACT_ATOMS: atom_id res chain seq x y z
N ARG A 1 -7.06 -31.42 20.70
CA ARG A 1 -5.92 -31.47 19.78
C ARG A 1 -5.85 -30.15 19.03
N PHE A 2 -4.83 -29.34 19.30
CA PHE A 2 -4.78 -27.99 18.82
C PHE A 2 -3.80 -27.80 17.65
N GLN A 3 -3.01 -28.82 17.28
CA GLN A 3 -2.08 -28.80 16.15
C GLN A 3 -2.07 -30.14 15.43
N GLY A 4 -2.00 -30.06 14.08
CA GLY A 4 -1.66 -31.21 13.24
C GLY A 4 -0.15 -31.37 13.06
N GLY A 5 0.28 -32.19 12.13
CA GLY A 5 1.68 -32.31 11.74
C GLY A 5 2.21 -31.01 11.11
N PRO A 6 3.56 -30.81 11.07
CA PRO A 6 4.16 -29.66 10.42
C PRO A 6 3.76 -29.58 8.94
N LEU A 7 3.41 -28.39 8.48
CA LEU A 7 3.11 -28.12 7.08
C LEU A 7 4.44 -27.89 6.32
N MET A 8 5.05 -28.96 5.84
CA MET A 8 6.39 -28.92 5.23
C MET A 8 6.47 -28.03 3.99
N HIS A 9 5.40 -27.94 3.20
CA HIS A 9 5.34 -27.01 2.06
C HIS A 9 5.41 -25.53 2.48
N VAL A 10 4.80 -25.18 3.63
CA VAL A 10 4.89 -23.82 4.20
C VAL A 10 6.32 -23.55 4.71
N ILE A 11 6.95 -24.55 5.35
CA ILE A 11 8.34 -24.42 5.82
C ILE A 11 9.28 -24.25 4.63
N ALA A 12 9.11 -25.01 3.55
CA ALA A 12 9.88 -24.86 2.32
C ALA A 12 9.68 -23.49 1.68
N ALA A 13 8.44 -22.99 1.62
CA ALA A 13 8.14 -21.66 1.10
C ALA A 13 8.82 -20.54 1.92
N LYS A 14 8.85 -20.67 3.25
CA LYS A 14 9.59 -19.74 4.12
C LYS A 14 11.09 -19.77 3.85
N ALA A 15 11.67 -20.94 3.62
CA ALA A 15 13.10 -21.06 3.30
C ALA A 15 13.45 -20.36 1.99
N VAL A 16 12.63 -20.49 0.95
CA VAL A 16 12.79 -19.78 -0.31
C VAL A 16 12.67 -18.27 -0.11
N CYS A 17 11.62 -17.81 0.56
CA CYS A 17 11.39 -16.40 0.85
C CYS A 17 12.58 -15.76 1.60
N PHE A 18 13.12 -16.44 2.62
CA PHE A 18 14.27 -15.92 3.35
C PHE A 18 15.55 -15.93 2.53
N LYS A 19 15.72 -16.92 1.64
CA LYS A 19 16.85 -16.93 0.72
C LYS A 19 16.80 -15.75 -0.26
N GLU A 20 15.63 -15.45 -0.80
CA GLU A 20 15.42 -14.27 -1.66
C GLU A 20 15.70 -12.97 -0.89
N ALA A 21 15.24 -12.88 0.36
CA ALA A 21 15.48 -11.71 1.20
C ALA A 21 16.96 -11.50 1.60
N LEU A 22 17.79 -12.52 1.49
CA LEU A 22 19.24 -12.41 1.70
C LEU A 22 19.99 -11.90 0.46
N ASP A 23 19.37 -11.93 -0.72
CA ASP A 23 19.97 -11.45 -1.95
C ASP A 23 20.16 -9.92 -1.90
N PRO A 24 21.30 -9.39 -2.38
CA PRO A 24 21.53 -7.94 -2.44
C PRO A 24 20.45 -7.17 -3.22
N SER A 25 19.82 -7.77 -4.22
CA SER A 25 18.74 -7.17 -5.00
C SER A 25 17.49 -6.86 -4.15
N PHE A 26 17.28 -7.59 -3.06
CA PHE A 26 16.19 -7.35 -2.14
C PHE A 26 16.29 -5.97 -1.46
N LYS A 27 17.50 -5.50 -1.16
CA LYS A 27 17.71 -4.14 -0.62
C LYS A 27 17.31 -3.07 -1.63
N VAL A 28 17.61 -3.28 -2.90
CA VAL A 28 17.21 -2.37 -3.99
C VAL A 28 15.68 -2.32 -4.11
N TYR A 29 15.04 -3.48 -4.05
CA TYR A 29 13.58 -3.57 -4.05
C TYR A 29 12.96 -2.84 -2.85
N GLN A 30 13.48 -3.04 -1.64
CA GLN A 30 12.98 -2.39 -0.42
C GLN A 30 13.17 -0.86 -0.49
N GLN A 31 14.30 -0.38 -1.00
CA GLN A 31 14.51 1.06 -1.21
C GLN A 31 13.50 1.62 -2.22
N GLY A 32 13.26 0.91 -3.31
CA GLY A 32 12.25 1.28 -4.31
C GLY A 32 10.83 1.37 -3.73
N ILE A 33 10.47 0.51 -2.78
CA ILE A 33 9.18 0.58 -2.07
C ILE A 33 9.05 1.91 -1.32
N ILE A 34 10.09 2.30 -0.58
CA ILE A 34 10.10 3.53 0.22
C ILE A 34 10.05 4.77 -0.70
N ASP A 35 10.87 4.78 -1.75
CA ASP A 35 10.91 5.87 -2.72
C ASP A 35 9.55 6.08 -3.40
N ASN A 36 8.91 4.98 -3.80
CA ASN A 36 7.57 5.00 -4.40
C ASN A 36 6.51 5.46 -3.39
N ALA A 37 6.59 5.03 -2.13
CA ALA A 37 5.67 5.47 -1.09
C ALA A 37 5.79 6.99 -0.84
N GLN A 38 7.00 7.51 -0.78
CA GLN A 38 7.23 8.95 -0.61
C GLN A 38 6.75 9.75 -1.84
N ALA A 39 6.96 9.24 -3.05
CA ALA A 39 6.49 9.88 -4.28
C ALA A 39 4.96 9.93 -4.31
N LEU A 40 4.29 8.81 -3.99
CA LEU A 40 2.84 8.74 -3.89
C LEU A 40 2.30 9.69 -2.82
N ALA A 41 2.88 9.69 -1.62
CA ALA A 41 2.49 10.58 -0.53
C ALA A 41 2.57 12.05 -0.94
N LYS A 42 3.68 12.46 -1.56
CA LYS A 42 3.85 13.83 -2.10
C LYS A 42 2.81 14.16 -3.17
N GLY A 43 2.55 13.22 -4.09
CA GLY A 43 1.57 13.38 -5.15
C GLY A 43 0.14 13.56 -4.63
N LEU A 44 -0.25 12.80 -3.61
CA LEU A 44 -1.56 12.90 -2.96
C LEU A 44 -1.71 14.22 -2.20
N MET A 45 -0.70 14.59 -1.40
CA MET A 45 -0.72 15.86 -0.66
C MET A 45 -0.74 17.09 -1.57
N SER A 46 -0.03 17.04 -2.72
CA SER A 46 -0.07 18.17 -3.69
C SER A 46 -1.44 18.36 -4.34
N ARG A 47 -2.31 17.34 -4.28
CA ARG A 47 -3.70 17.40 -4.74
C ARG A 47 -4.70 17.71 -3.61
N GLY A 48 -4.20 18.07 -2.44
CA GLY A 48 -5.03 18.47 -1.29
C GLY A 48 -5.52 17.31 -0.44
N LEU A 49 -5.09 16.06 -0.73
CA LEU A 49 -5.42 14.92 0.12
C LEU A 49 -4.61 14.96 1.42
N LYS A 50 -5.26 14.61 2.52
CA LYS A 50 -4.65 14.66 3.85
C LYS A 50 -4.16 13.27 4.26
N LEU A 51 -2.87 13.14 4.53
CA LEU A 51 -2.29 11.98 5.17
C LEU A 51 -2.30 12.15 6.69
N VAL A 52 -2.71 11.10 7.40
CA VAL A 52 -2.85 11.13 8.88
C VAL A 52 -1.52 11.49 9.54
N SER A 53 -0.39 10.98 9.05
CA SER A 53 0.96 11.25 9.56
C SER A 53 1.68 12.41 8.86
N GLY A 54 1.03 13.08 7.91
CA GLY A 54 1.68 14.13 7.11
C GLY A 54 2.73 13.62 6.11
N GLY A 55 2.81 12.30 5.89
CA GLY A 55 3.77 11.65 5.00
C GLY A 55 3.93 10.18 5.35
N THR A 56 5.00 9.57 4.84
CA THR A 56 5.38 8.18 5.18
C THR A 56 6.90 8.00 5.11
N ASP A 57 7.44 7.16 5.97
CA ASP A 57 8.82 6.69 6.01
C ASP A 57 8.94 5.18 5.76
N ASN A 58 7.82 4.52 5.46
CA ASN A 58 7.73 3.09 5.19
C ASN A 58 6.92 2.81 3.91
N HIS A 59 6.38 1.61 3.77
CA HIS A 59 5.65 1.15 2.59
C HIS A 59 4.15 1.50 2.58
N LEU A 60 3.62 2.04 3.67
CA LEU A 60 2.20 2.31 3.87
C LEU A 60 1.93 3.79 4.12
N MET A 61 0.72 4.22 3.79
CA MET A 61 0.18 5.51 4.18
C MET A 61 -1.32 5.39 4.44
N LEU A 62 -1.82 6.26 5.31
CA LEU A 62 -3.23 6.33 5.68
C LEU A 62 -3.77 7.71 5.30
N LEU A 63 -4.75 7.72 4.41
CA LEU A 63 -5.47 8.94 4.00
C LEU A 63 -6.63 9.19 4.95
N ASP A 64 -6.83 10.45 5.29
CA ASP A 64 -7.99 10.97 6.00
C ASP A 64 -9.01 11.51 4.99
N LEU A 65 -10.17 10.88 4.91
CA LEU A 65 -11.24 11.22 3.97
C LEU A 65 -12.27 12.19 4.57
N THR A 66 -12.17 12.51 5.85
CA THR A 66 -13.14 13.39 6.54
C THR A 66 -13.26 14.77 5.91
N PRO A 67 -12.20 15.41 5.38
CA PRO A 67 -12.33 16.72 4.74
C PRO A 67 -13.20 16.71 3.47
N PHE A 68 -13.40 15.55 2.87
CA PHE A 68 -14.19 15.37 1.65
C PHE A 68 -15.60 14.84 1.91
N ASN A 69 -15.97 14.59 3.18
CA ASN A 69 -17.21 13.93 3.58
C ASN A 69 -17.41 12.55 2.92
N LEU A 70 -16.31 11.83 2.67
CA LEU A 70 -16.30 10.50 2.09
C LEU A 70 -15.97 9.46 3.16
N THR A 71 -16.46 8.24 2.95
CA THR A 71 -16.18 7.11 3.83
C THR A 71 -15.15 6.17 3.22
N GLY A 72 -14.41 5.45 4.08
CA GLY A 72 -13.48 4.43 3.62
C GLY A 72 -14.16 3.34 2.80
N LYS A 73 -15.41 2.98 3.17
CA LYS A 73 -16.19 1.98 2.44
C LYS A 73 -16.54 2.42 1.01
N GLU A 74 -16.91 3.67 0.81
CA GLU A 74 -17.22 4.20 -0.53
C GLU A 74 -15.97 4.23 -1.40
N ILE A 75 -14.87 4.75 -0.87
CA ILE A 75 -13.62 4.85 -1.62
C ILE A 75 -13.01 3.47 -1.90
N GLU A 76 -13.09 2.51 -0.96
CA GLU A 76 -12.66 1.13 -1.19
C GLU A 76 -13.38 0.52 -2.41
N ALA A 77 -14.72 0.70 -2.50
CA ALA A 77 -15.51 0.21 -3.61
C ALA A 77 -15.15 0.89 -4.94
N LEU A 78 -15.01 2.22 -4.97
CA LEU A 78 -14.61 2.96 -6.16
C LEU A 78 -13.22 2.58 -6.65
N MET A 79 -12.28 2.37 -5.72
CA MET A 79 -10.92 1.94 -6.08
C MET A 79 -10.92 0.52 -6.65
N ASP A 80 -11.76 -0.38 -6.13
CA ASP A 80 -11.89 -1.74 -6.65
C ASP A 80 -12.45 -1.73 -8.09
N GLU A 81 -13.44 -0.89 -8.38
CA GLU A 81 -13.94 -0.67 -9.75
C GLU A 81 -12.85 -0.14 -10.69
N ALA A 82 -11.93 0.68 -10.18
CA ALA A 82 -10.77 1.17 -10.92
C ALA A 82 -9.59 0.18 -10.97
N HIS A 83 -9.76 -1.05 -10.48
CA HIS A 83 -8.72 -2.07 -10.35
C HIS A 83 -7.53 -1.65 -9.46
N LEU A 84 -7.78 -0.79 -8.48
CA LEU A 84 -6.81 -0.34 -7.48
C LEU A 84 -7.16 -0.98 -6.13
N THR A 85 -6.38 -1.96 -5.70
CA THR A 85 -6.58 -2.61 -4.41
C THR A 85 -6.18 -1.68 -3.27
N ALA A 86 -7.15 -1.32 -2.45
CA ALA A 86 -6.96 -0.56 -1.22
C ALA A 86 -7.80 -1.16 -0.08
N ASN A 87 -7.52 -0.76 1.13
CA ASN A 87 -8.28 -1.20 2.29
C ASN A 87 -8.82 0.02 3.05
N LYS A 88 -10.13 -0.01 3.35
CA LYS A 88 -10.67 0.93 4.34
C LYS A 88 -10.01 0.70 5.69
N ASN A 89 -9.76 1.77 6.41
CA ASN A 89 -9.06 1.74 7.69
C ASN A 89 -9.57 2.86 8.60
N THR A 90 -9.66 2.60 9.88
CA THR A 90 -9.97 3.65 10.85
C THR A 90 -8.82 4.65 10.95
N ILE A 91 -9.17 5.92 11.14
CA ILE A 91 -8.23 6.98 11.48
C ILE A 91 -8.25 7.24 13.00
N PRO A 92 -7.26 7.93 13.58
CA PRO A 92 -7.31 8.37 14.97
C PRO A 92 -8.56 9.19 15.24
N ASN A 93 -9.30 8.85 16.29
CA ASN A 93 -10.58 9.48 16.67
C ASN A 93 -11.64 9.43 15.55
N ASP A 94 -11.70 8.33 14.82
CA ASP A 94 -12.59 8.15 13.69
C ASP A 94 -14.06 8.38 14.08
N PRO A 95 -14.80 9.29 13.42
CA PRO A 95 -16.21 9.53 13.70
C PRO A 95 -17.13 8.40 13.20
N GLN A 96 -16.63 7.52 12.33
CA GLN A 96 -17.38 6.43 11.74
C GLN A 96 -17.21 5.11 12.49
N LYS A 97 -18.17 4.19 12.31
CA LYS A 97 -18.06 2.84 12.85
C LYS A 97 -16.97 2.03 12.13
N PRO A 98 -16.35 1.01 12.78
CA PRO A 98 -15.25 0.22 12.20
C PRO A 98 -15.55 -0.47 10.86
N ASN A 99 -16.82 -0.72 10.53
CA ASN A 99 -17.23 -1.32 9.26
C ASN A 99 -17.42 -0.29 8.13
N VAL A 100 -17.38 1.01 8.43
CA VAL A 100 -17.51 2.12 7.47
C VAL A 100 -16.19 2.83 7.30
N THR A 101 -15.58 3.29 8.40
CA THR A 101 -14.31 4.02 8.52
C THR A 101 -14.27 5.36 7.79
N SER A 102 -13.31 6.19 8.13
CA SER A 102 -13.07 7.49 7.48
C SER A 102 -11.70 7.56 6.81
N GLY A 103 -11.01 6.44 6.67
CA GLY A 103 -9.69 6.40 6.07
C GLY A 103 -9.52 5.29 5.04
N ILE A 104 -8.52 5.47 4.19
CA ILE A 104 -8.03 4.49 3.21
C ILE A 104 -6.55 4.25 3.42
N ARG A 105 -6.16 2.97 3.46
CA ARG A 105 -4.76 2.56 3.56
C ARG A 105 -4.24 2.16 2.19
N LEU A 106 -3.15 2.78 1.78
CA LEU A 106 -2.43 2.51 0.54
C LEU A 106 -1.03 1.99 0.83
N GLY A 107 -0.50 1.17 -0.09
CA GLY A 107 0.85 0.63 0.02
C GLY A 107 1.50 0.42 -1.34
N THR A 108 2.82 0.34 -1.38
CA THR A 108 3.60 0.35 -2.63
C THR A 108 4.37 -0.94 -2.96
N PRO A 109 4.42 -2.01 -2.12
CA PRO A 109 5.20 -3.20 -2.44
C PRO A 109 4.80 -3.88 -3.75
N ALA A 110 3.50 -4.07 -3.99
CA ALA A 110 2.99 -4.76 -5.17
C ALA A 110 3.34 -4.01 -6.47
N VAL A 111 3.07 -2.70 -6.51
CA VAL A 111 3.37 -1.87 -7.69
C VAL A 111 4.87 -1.75 -7.95
N THR A 112 5.70 -1.76 -6.91
CA THR A 112 7.15 -1.74 -7.03
C THR A 112 7.67 -3.04 -7.65
N ASN A 113 7.16 -4.19 -7.20
CA ASN A 113 7.52 -5.49 -7.78
C ASN A 113 7.06 -5.61 -9.24
N PHE A 114 5.84 -5.19 -9.55
CA PHE A 114 5.30 -5.21 -10.91
C PHE A 114 6.13 -4.37 -11.88
N GLY A 115 6.58 -3.19 -11.48
CA GLY A 115 7.47 -2.34 -12.26
C GLY A 115 8.82 -2.99 -12.54
N ALA A 116 9.41 -3.66 -11.56
CA ALA A 116 10.67 -4.37 -11.73
C ALA A 116 10.59 -5.55 -12.70
N GLN A 117 9.49 -6.33 -12.66
CA GLN A 117 9.28 -7.50 -13.53
C GLN A 117 9.08 -7.12 -15.00
N HIS A 118 8.54 -5.94 -15.30
CA HIS A 118 8.22 -5.50 -16.67
C HIS A 118 9.31 -4.59 -17.27
N GLY A 119 10.52 -4.57 -16.69
CA GLY A 119 11.67 -3.85 -17.23
C GLY A 119 11.49 -2.32 -17.29
N ARG A 120 10.52 -1.79 -16.55
CA ARG A 120 10.32 -0.34 -16.40
C ARG A 120 11.18 0.14 -15.24
N PRO A 121 12.35 0.76 -15.47
CA PRO A 121 13.20 1.27 -14.41
C PRO A 121 12.43 2.34 -13.64
N GLY A 122 12.07 1.99 -12.40
CA GLY A 122 11.38 2.86 -11.46
C GLY A 122 9.97 3.22 -11.95
N CYS A 123 8.94 2.64 -11.38
CA CYS A 123 7.54 3.02 -11.62
C CYS A 123 7.22 4.43 -11.06
N ARG A 124 8.14 5.40 -11.25
CA ARG A 124 7.92 6.79 -10.83
C ARG A 124 6.80 7.46 -11.60
N HIS A 125 6.54 7.03 -12.85
CA HIS A 125 5.51 7.61 -13.70
C HIS A 125 4.13 6.96 -13.49
N GLY A 126 4.05 5.65 -13.30
CA GLY A 126 2.77 4.97 -13.11
C GLY A 126 2.03 5.30 -11.81
N ILE A 127 2.79 5.65 -10.75
CA ILE A 127 2.19 6.05 -9.46
C ILE A 127 1.71 7.51 -9.51
N ALA A 128 2.42 8.37 -10.25
CA ALA A 128 1.97 9.75 -10.49
C ALA A 128 0.69 9.76 -11.34
N ASP A 129 0.56 8.84 -12.30
CA ASP A 129 -0.62 8.69 -13.13
C ASP A 129 -1.80 8.08 -12.36
N ALA A 130 -1.56 7.10 -11.49
CA ALA A 130 -2.61 6.54 -10.63
C ALA A 130 -3.19 7.58 -9.66
N ALA A 131 -2.39 8.52 -9.18
CA ALA A 131 -2.87 9.65 -8.40
C ALA A 131 -3.69 10.67 -9.23
N GLY A 132 -3.71 10.55 -10.54
CA GLY A 132 -4.55 11.35 -11.45
C GLY A 132 -5.99 10.87 -11.56
N TYR A 133 -6.30 9.67 -11.05
CA TYR A 133 -7.64 9.08 -11.05
C TYR A 133 -8.34 9.16 -9.68
N LEU A 134 -7.71 9.73 -8.67
CA LEU A 134 -8.27 10.06 -7.37
C LEU A 134 -8.51 11.58 -7.27
#